data_cd849ffb1e63b383104e0678f14f5ffe
#
_entry.id   cd849ffb1e63b383104e0678f14f5ffe
#
_cell.length_a   1.000
_cell.length_b   1.000
_cell.length_c   1.000
_cell.angle_alpha   90.00
_cell.angle_beta   90.00
_cell.angle_gamma   90.00
#
_symmetry.space_group_name_H-M   'P 1'
#
loop_
_entity.id
_entity.type
_entity.pdbx_description
1 polymer ?
#
loop_
_entity_poly.entity_id
_entity_poly.type
_entity_poly.pdbx_seq_one_letter_code
_entity_poly.pdbx_strand_id
1 'polypeptide(L)'
;MKTQIEALRLRFTEELGAIDSQDALENARIGFLGKKGAVADLMQGLRDVPKEDKKTVGQMINDLKNEIESAISAKSEALKAEAIENAVKNAKHYNPTLPRRRKKGSFHPITLVEKDLEAIFDSMGFTVEDYDEIVDDYHCFESLNIPKYHPARDMQDTYYLENGQLLKTQTSAAQNAIMKKYGAPLRAIFPGRCFRNESTDACHENTFFQMEGMMIDKDISISNLIYFMKTMLSEVFRRDINVRLRPGYFPFTEPGFELDISCLICGGEGCPSCKNSGWLELCPCGMIHPNVLRDGGIDPEEYTGFAFGLGLTRLAMMKYGVKDIRDLNSGNLKSLSQFESN
;
A
#
# COMPACT_ATOMS: atom_id res chain seq x y z
N MET A 1 24.23 -28.04 31.79
CA MET A 1 24.46 -26.80 31.01
C MET A 1 25.57 -26.91 29.96
N LYS A 2 26.83 -27.27 30.28
CA LYS A 2 27.90 -27.39 29.26
C LYS A 2 27.53 -28.35 28.13
N THR A 3 27.00 -29.52 28.46
CA THR A 3 26.51 -30.51 27.46
C THR A 3 25.37 -30.00 26.60
N GLN A 4 24.51 -29.15 27.15
CA GLN A 4 23.40 -28.53 26.40
C GLN A 4 23.88 -27.44 25.41
N ILE A 5 24.93 -26.69 25.82
CA ILE A 5 25.56 -25.69 24.93
C ILE A 5 26.23 -26.41 23.74
N GLU A 6 26.94 -27.49 23.98
CA GLU A 6 27.57 -28.28 22.90
C GLU A 6 26.56 -28.96 22.00
N ALA A 7 25.48 -29.50 22.56
CA ALA A 7 24.38 -30.08 21.79
C ALA A 7 23.69 -29.03 20.88
N LEU A 8 23.50 -27.82 21.41
CA LEU A 8 22.92 -26.74 20.62
C LEU A 8 23.85 -26.26 19.49
N ARG A 9 25.16 -26.21 19.75
CA ARG A 9 26.18 -25.90 18.72
C ARG A 9 26.16 -26.92 17.59
N LEU A 10 26.13 -28.20 17.90
CA LEU A 10 26.06 -29.30 16.93
C LEU A 10 24.79 -29.18 16.07
N ARG A 11 23.66 -29.06 16.73
CA ARG A 11 22.36 -28.87 16.05
C ARG A 11 22.36 -27.67 15.11
N PHE A 12 22.90 -26.51 15.57
CA PHE A 12 23.02 -25.32 14.74
C PHE A 12 23.88 -25.57 13.48
N THR A 13 25.02 -26.24 13.66
CA THR A 13 25.93 -26.51 12.54
C THR A 13 25.29 -27.44 11.49
N GLU A 14 24.54 -28.44 11.92
CA GLU A 14 23.81 -29.34 11.03
C GLU A 14 22.70 -28.61 10.29
N GLU A 15 21.87 -27.82 10.98
CA GLU A 15 20.79 -27.04 10.38
C GLU A 15 21.36 -25.99 9.40
N LEU A 16 22.44 -25.28 9.78
CA LEU A 16 23.06 -24.28 8.89
C LEU A 16 23.61 -24.88 7.60
N GLY A 17 24.12 -26.13 7.68
CA GLY A 17 24.62 -26.86 6.51
C GLY A 17 23.53 -27.19 5.49
N ALA A 18 22.32 -27.43 5.95
CA ALA A 18 21.16 -27.79 5.10
C ALA A 18 20.44 -26.58 4.50
N ILE A 19 20.78 -25.34 4.90
CA ILE A 19 20.10 -24.13 4.42
C ILE A 19 20.58 -23.72 3.03
N ASP A 20 19.64 -23.60 2.11
CA ASP A 20 19.85 -23.25 0.68
C ASP A 20 19.14 -21.93 0.26
N SER A 21 18.39 -21.30 1.15
CA SER A 21 17.63 -20.09 0.84
C SER A 21 17.70 -19.05 1.96
N GLN A 22 17.52 -17.77 1.61
CA GLN A 22 17.50 -16.66 2.58
C GLN A 22 16.34 -16.78 3.57
N ASP A 23 15.19 -17.27 3.13
CA ASP A 23 14.01 -17.44 3.99
C ASP A 23 14.24 -18.55 5.03
N ALA A 24 14.85 -19.67 4.63
CA ALA A 24 15.24 -20.73 5.55
C ALA A 24 16.28 -20.24 6.56
N LEU A 25 17.25 -19.41 6.13
CA LEU A 25 18.25 -18.80 6.99
C LEU A 25 17.63 -17.87 8.04
N GLU A 26 16.65 -17.06 7.64
CA GLU A 26 15.94 -16.15 8.56
C GLU A 26 15.09 -16.95 9.57
N ASN A 27 14.45 -18.01 9.14
CA ASN A 27 13.73 -18.90 10.04
C ASN A 27 14.67 -19.57 11.07
N ALA A 28 15.84 -20.03 10.66
CA ALA A 28 16.87 -20.54 11.55
C ALA A 28 17.36 -19.45 12.54
N ARG A 29 17.61 -18.23 12.05
CA ARG A 29 17.98 -17.09 12.90
C ARG A 29 16.95 -16.86 14.01
N ILE A 30 15.65 -16.86 13.65
CA ILE A 30 14.57 -16.69 14.62
C ILE A 30 14.52 -17.85 15.62
N GLY A 31 14.69 -19.09 15.14
CA GLY A 31 14.67 -20.29 15.98
C GLY A 31 15.82 -20.33 17.00
N PHE A 32 17.00 -19.85 16.64
CA PHE A 32 18.15 -19.86 17.55
C PHE A 32 18.32 -18.58 18.36
N LEU A 33 18.15 -17.40 17.73
CA LEU A 33 18.46 -16.08 18.32
C LEU A 33 17.22 -15.25 18.68
N GLY A 34 16.04 -15.70 18.32
CA GLY A 34 14.79 -14.98 18.62
C GLY A 34 14.50 -14.87 20.12
N LYS A 35 13.54 -14.04 20.49
CA LYS A 35 13.14 -13.83 21.90
C LYS A 35 12.68 -15.10 22.62
N LYS A 36 12.21 -16.10 21.88
CA LYS A 36 11.86 -17.45 22.34
C LYS A 36 12.73 -18.51 21.65
N GLY A 37 13.95 -18.15 21.26
CA GLY A 37 14.87 -19.03 20.58
C GLY A 37 15.71 -19.84 21.55
N ALA A 38 16.38 -20.87 21.00
CA ALA A 38 17.14 -21.83 21.81
C ALA A 38 18.26 -21.20 22.69
N VAL A 39 18.87 -20.10 22.25
CA VAL A 39 19.86 -19.36 23.07
C VAL A 39 19.16 -18.62 24.21
N ALA A 40 17.95 -18.10 24.02
CA ALA A 40 17.19 -17.46 25.10
C ALA A 40 16.77 -18.47 26.18
N ASP A 41 16.44 -19.70 25.81
CA ASP A 41 16.12 -20.78 26.74
C ASP A 41 17.34 -21.18 27.57
N LEU A 42 18.54 -21.25 26.95
CA LEU A 42 19.78 -21.47 27.68
C LEU A 42 20.09 -20.35 28.69
N MET A 43 19.82 -19.09 28.30
CA MET A 43 19.98 -17.94 29.20
C MET A 43 19.02 -17.99 30.40
N GLN A 44 17.79 -18.44 30.22
CA GLN A 44 16.83 -18.63 31.29
C GLN A 44 17.31 -19.74 32.27
N GLY A 45 17.85 -20.85 31.76
CA GLY A 45 18.41 -21.93 32.53
C GLY A 45 19.66 -21.54 33.35
N LEU A 46 20.28 -20.38 33.07
CA LEU A 46 21.39 -19.87 33.86
C LEU A 46 20.99 -19.53 35.32
N ARG A 47 19.70 -19.38 35.59
CA ARG A 47 19.19 -19.14 36.97
C ARG A 47 19.44 -20.31 37.89
N ASP A 48 19.43 -21.52 37.36
CA ASP A 48 19.55 -22.78 38.14
C ASP A 48 21.01 -23.25 38.32
N VAL A 49 21.99 -22.51 37.78
CA VAL A 49 23.42 -22.82 37.88
C VAL A 49 24.00 -22.28 39.18
N PRO A 50 24.89 -23.04 39.89
CA PRO A 50 25.60 -22.58 41.09
C PRO A 50 26.34 -21.25 40.84
N LYS A 51 26.41 -20.39 41.89
CA LYS A 51 26.99 -19.04 41.79
C LYS A 51 28.42 -19.01 41.24
N GLU A 52 29.21 -20.03 41.56
CA GLU A 52 30.63 -20.18 41.17
C GLU A 52 30.78 -20.40 39.66
N ASP A 53 29.85 -21.12 39.03
CA ASP A 53 29.88 -21.46 37.60
C ASP A 53 29.11 -20.46 36.71
N LYS A 54 28.27 -19.58 37.28
CA LYS A 54 27.42 -18.67 36.50
C LYS A 54 28.19 -17.79 35.53
N LYS A 55 29.34 -17.25 35.94
CA LYS A 55 30.17 -16.39 35.13
C LYS A 55 30.73 -17.13 33.91
N THR A 56 31.26 -18.34 34.16
CA THR A 56 31.87 -19.17 33.11
C THR A 56 30.81 -19.66 32.10
N VAL A 57 29.68 -20.15 32.60
CA VAL A 57 28.58 -20.64 31.75
C VAL A 57 27.92 -19.48 30.96
N GLY A 58 27.75 -18.31 31.59
CA GLY A 58 27.25 -17.12 30.94
C GLY A 58 28.15 -16.66 29.79
N GLN A 59 29.48 -16.74 29.99
CA GLN A 59 30.43 -16.41 28.93
C GLN A 59 30.36 -17.41 27.77
N MET A 60 30.26 -18.72 28.07
CA MET A 60 30.09 -19.75 27.03
C MET A 60 28.81 -19.58 26.21
N ILE A 61 27.70 -19.16 26.83
CA ILE A 61 26.44 -18.86 26.08
C ILE A 61 26.61 -17.64 25.20
N ASN A 62 27.31 -16.61 25.68
CA ASN A 62 27.54 -15.41 24.88
C ASN A 62 28.49 -15.68 23.71
N ASP A 63 29.52 -16.49 23.91
CA ASP A 63 30.43 -16.93 22.85
C ASP A 63 29.68 -17.74 21.79
N LEU A 64 28.81 -18.69 22.20
CA LEU A 64 27.95 -19.44 21.28
C LEU A 64 27.00 -18.51 20.51
N LYS A 65 26.42 -17.52 21.17
CA LYS A 65 25.56 -16.51 20.48
C LYS A 65 26.31 -15.76 19.39
N ASN A 66 27.50 -15.26 19.71
CA ASN A 66 28.36 -14.55 18.75
C ASN A 66 28.80 -15.45 17.59
N GLU A 67 29.09 -16.71 17.87
CA GLU A 67 29.42 -17.73 16.85
C GLU A 67 28.24 -17.95 15.89
N ILE A 68 27.03 -18.10 16.43
CA ILE A 68 25.81 -18.27 15.65
C ILE A 68 25.55 -17.02 14.79
N GLU A 69 25.65 -15.81 15.36
CA GLU A 69 25.45 -14.54 14.63
C GLU A 69 26.44 -14.40 13.46
N SER A 70 27.71 -14.68 13.72
CA SER A 70 28.77 -14.62 12.70
C SER A 70 28.56 -15.64 11.58
N ALA A 71 28.19 -16.87 11.93
CA ALA A 71 27.95 -17.93 10.96
C ALA A 71 26.72 -17.65 10.09
N ILE A 72 25.64 -17.11 10.66
CA ILE A 72 24.45 -16.68 9.90
C ILE A 72 24.80 -15.55 8.94
N SER A 73 25.58 -14.56 9.40
CA SER A 73 26.01 -13.45 8.53
C SER A 73 26.85 -13.96 7.34
N ALA A 74 27.82 -14.81 7.60
CA ALA A 74 28.66 -15.40 6.55
C ALA A 74 27.83 -16.23 5.54
N LYS A 75 26.88 -17.05 6.02
CA LYS A 75 25.99 -17.82 5.16
C LYS A 75 25.06 -16.93 4.32
N SER A 76 24.56 -15.83 4.90
CA SER A 76 23.74 -14.84 4.20
C SER A 76 24.51 -14.19 3.04
N GLU A 77 25.77 -13.81 3.26
CA GLU A 77 26.63 -13.26 2.21
C GLU A 77 26.94 -14.31 1.12
N ALA A 78 27.22 -15.55 1.51
CA ALA A 78 27.44 -16.62 0.55
C ALA A 78 26.22 -16.89 -0.34
N LEU A 79 25.01 -16.97 0.25
CA LEU A 79 23.76 -17.15 -0.52
C LEU A 79 23.48 -15.98 -1.45
N LYS A 80 23.78 -14.75 -1.03
CA LYS A 80 23.65 -13.56 -1.90
C LYS A 80 24.63 -13.60 -3.07
N ALA A 81 25.89 -13.98 -2.79
CA ALA A 81 26.91 -14.09 -3.82
C ALA A 81 26.56 -15.18 -4.86
N GLU A 82 26.08 -16.33 -4.37
CA GLU A 82 25.62 -17.43 -5.24
C GLU A 82 24.41 -17.02 -6.08
N ALA A 83 23.44 -16.30 -5.50
CA ALA A 83 22.28 -15.79 -6.24
C ALA A 83 22.70 -14.82 -7.35
N ILE A 84 23.67 -13.92 -7.08
CA ILE A 84 24.23 -13.00 -8.08
C ILE A 84 24.95 -13.78 -9.18
N GLU A 85 25.79 -14.76 -8.82
CA GLU A 85 26.52 -15.56 -9.79
C GLU A 85 25.57 -16.35 -10.71
N ASN A 86 24.52 -16.95 -10.13
CA ASN A 86 23.49 -17.66 -10.88
C ASN A 86 22.68 -16.71 -11.78
N ALA A 87 22.36 -15.50 -11.31
CA ALA A 87 21.72 -14.47 -12.12
C ALA A 87 22.60 -14.05 -13.31
N VAL A 88 23.91 -13.90 -13.08
CA VAL A 88 24.87 -13.57 -14.14
C VAL A 88 25.01 -14.70 -15.14
N LYS A 89 25.11 -15.97 -14.69
CA LYS A 89 25.19 -17.15 -15.57
C LYS A 89 23.94 -17.31 -16.44
N ASN A 90 22.77 -17.01 -15.88
CA ASN A 90 21.48 -17.11 -16.57
C ASN A 90 21.11 -15.84 -17.34
N ALA A 91 21.89 -14.76 -17.24
CA ALA A 91 21.67 -13.55 -18.00
C ALA A 91 21.80 -13.82 -19.51
N LYS A 92 20.81 -13.37 -20.28
CA LYS A 92 20.86 -13.47 -21.75
C LYS A 92 22.10 -12.72 -22.23
N HIS A 93 22.92 -13.39 -23.04
CA HIS A 93 24.10 -12.81 -23.65
C HIS A 93 23.73 -11.51 -24.38
N TYR A 94 24.25 -10.39 -23.91
CA TYR A 94 24.11 -9.09 -24.57
C TYR A 94 25.10 -9.04 -25.74
N ASN A 95 24.60 -8.91 -26.96
CA ASN A 95 25.43 -8.69 -28.12
C ASN A 95 25.63 -7.16 -28.33
N PRO A 96 26.81 -6.60 -28.02
CA PRO A 96 27.07 -5.17 -28.14
C PRO A 96 27.09 -4.63 -29.56
N THR A 97 27.16 -5.54 -30.56
CA THR A 97 27.19 -5.15 -31.98
C THR A 97 25.80 -4.96 -32.59
N LEU A 98 24.74 -5.38 -31.87
CA LEU A 98 23.40 -5.13 -32.34
C LEU A 98 23.07 -3.64 -32.14
N PRO A 99 22.45 -2.98 -33.15
CA PRO A 99 22.04 -1.60 -33.01
C PRO A 99 21.09 -1.51 -31.80
N ARG A 100 21.39 -0.58 -30.89
CA ARG A 100 20.49 -0.29 -29.77
C ARG A 100 19.11 0.03 -30.32
N ARG A 101 18.11 -0.75 -29.96
CA ARG A 101 16.72 -0.32 -30.17
C ARG A 101 16.57 1.05 -29.51
N ARG A 102 16.12 2.04 -30.28
CA ARG A 102 15.76 3.34 -29.70
C ARG A 102 14.76 3.05 -28.57
N LYS A 103 15.15 3.39 -27.36
CA LYS A 103 14.24 3.31 -26.22
C LYS A 103 13.06 4.23 -26.53
N LYS A 104 11.88 3.67 -26.65
CA LYS A 104 10.65 4.46 -26.67
C LYS A 104 10.46 5.02 -25.27
N GLY A 105 10.00 6.25 -25.15
CA GLY A 105 9.57 6.79 -23.87
C GLY A 105 8.44 5.92 -23.28
N SER A 106 8.33 5.90 -21.96
CA SER A 106 7.26 5.24 -21.23
C SER A 106 6.48 6.26 -20.43
N PHE A 107 5.22 5.94 -20.14
CA PHE A 107 4.46 6.71 -19.17
C PHE A 107 4.99 6.43 -17.76
N HIS A 108 4.79 7.39 -16.87
CA HIS A 108 5.04 7.22 -15.45
C HIS A 108 4.16 6.10 -14.86
N PRO A 109 4.62 5.31 -13.86
CA PRO A 109 3.84 4.21 -13.28
C PRO A 109 2.44 4.61 -12.81
N ILE A 110 2.31 5.80 -12.22
CA ILE A 110 0.99 6.34 -11.81
C ILE A 110 0.10 6.54 -13.04
N THR A 111 0.62 7.15 -14.11
CA THR A 111 -0.14 7.36 -15.35
C THR A 111 -0.53 6.05 -16.04
N LEU A 112 0.30 5.00 -15.93
CA LEU A 112 -0.07 3.67 -16.44
C LEU A 112 -1.27 3.08 -15.69
N VAL A 113 -1.28 3.22 -14.36
CA VAL A 113 -2.40 2.76 -13.52
C VAL A 113 -3.65 3.60 -13.78
N GLU A 114 -3.51 4.91 -13.90
CA GLU A 114 -4.61 5.83 -14.24
C GLU A 114 -5.27 5.44 -15.54
N LYS A 115 -4.49 5.24 -16.62
CA LYS A 115 -5.02 4.82 -17.94
C LYS A 115 -5.68 3.43 -17.90
N ASP A 116 -5.14 2.50 -17.14
CA ASP A 116 -5.77 1.19 -16.95
C ASP A 116 -7.14 1.33 -16.26
N LEU A 117 -7.23 2.17 -15.23
CA LEU A 117 -8.48 2.45 -14.53
C LEU A 117 -9.48 3.20 -15.41
N GLU A 118 -9.03 4.24 -16.13
CA GLU A 118 -9.87 4.98 -17.08
C GLU A 118 -10.51 4.03 -18.11
N ALA A 119 -9.72 3.12 -18.68
CA ALA A 119 -10.23 2.15 -19.65
C ALA A 119 -11.24 1.18 -19.03
N ILE A 120 -11.02 0.75 -17.78
CA ILE A 120 -11.95 -0.13 -17.06
C ILE A 120 -13.27 0.63 -16.79
N PHE A 121 -13.21 1.84 -16.24
CA PHE A 121 -14.39 2.62 -15.92
C PHE A 121 -15.15 3.09 -17.15
N ASP A 122 -14.45 3.45 -18.23
CA ASP A 122 -15.08 3.75 -19.53
C ASP A 122 -15.93 2.57 -20.03
N SER A 123 -15.38 1.34 -19.93
CA SER A 123 -16.12 0.12 -20.27
C SER A 123 -17.36 -0.13 -19.39
N MET A 124 -17.40 0.46 -18.20
CA MET A 124 -18.52 0.40 -17.24
C MET A 124 -19.48 1.61 -17.39
N GLY A 125 -19.22 2.48 -18.37
CA GLY A 125 -20.06 3.64 -18.71
C GLY A 125 -19.83 4.87 -17.83
N PHE A 126 -18.63 5.01 -17.24
CA PHE A 126 -18.24 6.22 -16.53
C PHE A 126 -17.57 7.21 -17.48
N THR A 127 -17.83 8.50 -17.28
CA THR A 127 -17.07 9.58 -17.91
C THR A 127 -15.83 9.92 -17.10
N VAL A 128 -14.77 10.36 -17.76
CA VAL A 128 -13.56 10.86 -17.11
C VAL A 128 -13.64 12.39 -17.08
N GLU A 129 -13.54 12.96 -15.89
CA GLU A 129 -13.63 14.41 -15.68
C GLU A 129 -12.33 14.92 -15.06
N ASP A 130 -11.92 16.11 -15.45
CA ASP A 130 -10.79 16.83 -14.85
C ASP A 130 -11.31 17.95 -13.95
N TYR A 131 -10.53 18.31 -12.93
CA TYR A 131 -10.88 19.37 -12.00
C TYR A 131 -9.64 20.09 -11.46
N ASP A 132 -9.78 21.38 -11.23
CA ASP A 132 -8.70 22.27 -10.81
C ASP A 132 -7.95 21.78 -9.55
N GLU A 133 -6.66 22.07 -9.49
CA GLU A 133 -5.82 21.79 -8.31
C GLU A 133 -6.00 22.87 -7.23
N ILE A 134 -6.24 24.10 -7.65
CA ILE A 134 -6.52 25.25 -6.77
C ILE A 134 -8.02 25.42 -6.70
N VAL A 135 -8.57 25.29 -5.50
CA VAL A 135 -10.02 25.31 -5.27
C VAL A 135 -10.35 26.27 -4.13
N ASP A 136 -11.62 26.62 -3.99
CA ASP A 136 -12.11 27.35 -2.84
C ASP A 136 -12.46 26.42 -1.66
N ASP A 137 -12.65 27.00 -0.50
CA ASP A 137 -13.02 26.31 0.73
C ASP A 137 -14.36 25.58 0.62
N TYR A 138 -15.31 26.17 -0.13
CA TYR A 138 -16.63 25.59 -0.32
C TYR A 138 -16.54 24.23 -1.05
N HIS A 139 -15.86 24.14 -2.17
CA HIS A 139 -15.76 22.90 -2.93
C HIS A 139 -14.89 21.84 -2.22
N CYS A 140 -13.84 22.26 -1.49
CA CYS A 140 -12.98 21.31 -0.80
C CYS A 140 -13.59 20.74 0.49
N PHE A 141 -14.47 21.50 1.16
CA PHE A 141 -14.98 21.15 2.46
C PHE A 141 -16.51 21.33 2.62
N GLU A 142 -17.05 22.55 2.48
CA GLU A 142 -18.45 22.81 2.85
C GLU A 142 -19.44 21.98 2.01
N SER A 143 -19.24 21.91 0.70
CA SER A 143 -20.09 21.10 -0.20
C SER A 143 -19.99 19.59 0.03
N LEU A 144 -18.99 19.17 0.79
CA LEU A 144 -18.78 17.80 1.25
C LEU A 144 -19.29 17.56 2.68
N ASN A 145 -20.24 18.40 3.16
CA ASN A 145 -20.79 18.31 4.50
C ASN A 145 -19.74 18.48 5.62
N ILE A 146 -18.68 19.27 5.36
CA ILE A 146 -17.61 19.61 6.31
C ILE A 146 -17.66 21.10 6.60
N PRO A 147 -18.53 21.57 7.53
CA PRO A 147 -18.64 22.98 7.86
C PRO A 147 -17.38 23.52 8.54
N LYS A 148 -17.27 24.86 8.65
CA LYS A 148 -16.04 25.55 9.11
C LYS A 148 -15.51 25.11 10.48
N TYR A 149 -16.37 24.67 11.36
CA TYR A 149 -16.04 24.21 12.72
C TYR A 149 -15.92 22.68 12.84
N HIS A 150 -15.96 21.94 11.73
CA HIS A 150 -15.92 20.48 11.79
C HIS A 150 -14.50 19.97 12.07
N PRO A 151 -14.29 19.04 13.03
CA PRO A 151 -12.95 18.54 13.40
C PRO A 151 -12.19 17.86 12.25
N ALA A 152 -12.89 17.37 11.24
CA ALA A 152 -12.25 16.77 10.06
C ALA A 152 -11.37 17.75 9.28
N ARG A 153 -11.54 19.09 9.46
CA ARG A 153 -10.66 20.08 8.84
C ARG A 153 -9.28 20.10 9.48
N ASP A 154 -9.21 19.91 10.80
CA ASP A 154 -7.95 19.88 11.56
C ASP A 154 -7.13 18.63 11.27
N MET A 155 -7.79 17.56 10.80
CA MET A 155 -7.13 16.30 10.43
C MET A 155 -6.49 16.34 9.03
N GLN A 156 -6.76 17.37 8.24
CA GLN A 156 -6.20 17.55 6.91
C GLN A 156 -5.28 18.75 6.91
N ASP A 157 -3.98 18.51 6.94
CA ASP A 157 -2.96 19.56 6.80
C ASP A 157 -3.06 20.19 5.41
N THR A 158 -3.78 21.33 5.33
CA THR A 158 -4.16 21.99 4.08
C THR A 158 -3.19 23.12 3.74
N TYR A 159 -2.75 23.18 2.49
CA TYR A 159 -2.04 24.35 1.96
C TYR A 159 -3.02 25.45 1.55
N TYR A 160 -3.04 26.56 2.29
CA TYR A 160 -3.80 27.76 1.97
C TYR A 160 -2.94 28.75 1.18
N LEU A 161 -3.55 29.38 0.19
CA LEU A 161 -2.94 30.45 -0.60
C LEU A 161 -3.29 31.82 0.00
N GLU A 162 -2.51 32.84 -0.32
CA GLU A 162 -2.70 34.20 0.19
C GLU A 162 -4.06 34.83 -0.19
N ASN A 163 -4.64 34.40 -1.30
CA ASN A 163 -5.96 34.85 -1.78
C ASN A 163 -7.15 34.12 -1.12
N GLY A 164 -6.91 33.22 -0.15
CA GLY A 164 -7.93 32.45 0.55
C GLY A 164 -8.38 31.17 -0.18
N GLN A 165 -7.84 30.88 -1.36
CA GLN A 165 -8.00 29.58 -1.99
C GLN A 165 -7.05 28.56 -1.35
N LEU A 166 -7.16 27.31 -1.76
CA LEU A 166 -6.33 26.22 -1.23
C LEU A 166 -5.96 25.21 -2.32
N LEU A 167 -4.93 24.44 -2.07
CA LEU A 167 -4.62 23.26 -2.87
C LEU A 167 -5.52 22.10 -2.42
N LYS A 168 -6.24 21.46 -3.36
CA LYS A 168 -7.19 20.40 -3.01
C LYS A 168 -6.52 19.26 -2.25
N THR A 169 -7.07 18.90 -1.10
CA THR A 169 -6.56 17.82 -0.23
C THR A 169 -7.06 16.45 -0.65
N GLN A 170 -8.08 16.42 -1.51
CA GLN A 170 -8.75 15.23 -2.03
C GLN A 170 -9.45 15.54 -3.35
N THR A 171 -9.62 14.53 -4.18
CA THR A 171 -10.35 14.68 -5.45
C THR A 171 -11.85 14.89 -5.27
N SER A 172 -12.39 14.59 -4.08
CA SER A 172 -13.80 14.84 -3.72
C SER A 172 -14.24 16.29 -3.91
N ALA A 173 -13.31 17.25 -3.93
CA ALA A 173 -13.60 18.65 -4.25
C ALA A 173 -14.30 18.84 -5.61
N ALA A 174 -14.17 17.89 -6.52
CA ALA A 174 -14.83 17.92 -7.83
C ALA A 174 -16.32 17.52 -7.81
N GLN A 175 -16.76 16.76 -6.79
CA GLN A 175 -18.10 16.15 -6.76
C GLN A 175 -19.21 17.16 -7.01
N ASN A 176 -19.21 18.27 -6.29
CA ASN A 176 -20.27 19.29 -6.37
C ASN A 176 -20.35 19.91 -7.77
N ALA A 177 -19.23 20.28 -8.35
CA ALA A 177 -19.15 20.86 -9.69
C ALA A 177 -19.62 19.88 -10.77
N ILE A 178 -19.24 18.60 -10.65
CA ILE A 178 -19.63 17.55 -11.61
C ILE A 178 -21.11 17.24 -11.49
N MET A 179 -21.68 17.15 -10.28
CA MET A 179 -23.12 16.99 -10.08
C MET A 179 -23.91 18.15 -10.67
N LYS A 180 -23.48 19.39 -10.46
CA LYS A 180 -24.13 20.58 -11.04
C LYS A 180 -24.03 20.62 -12.56
N LYS A 181 -22.94 20.11 -13.14
CA LYS A 181 -22.72 20.09 -14.59
C LYS A 181 -23.64 19.08 -15.31
N TYR A 182 -23.81 17.90 -14.73
CA TYR A 182 -24.47 16.78 -15.42
C TYR A 182 -25.84 16.42 -14.85
N GLY A 183 -26.11 16.71 -13.58
CA GLY A 183 -27.31 16.24 -12.89
C GLY A 183 -27.29 14.73 -12.65
N ALA A 184 -28.48 14.14 -12.48
CA ALA A 184 -28.66 12.69 -12.37
C ALA A 184 -29.50 12.17 -13.52
N PRO A 185 -29.26 10.94 -14.04
CA PRO A 185 -28.26 9.97 -13.59
C PRO A 185 -26.83 10.34 -14.00
N LEU A 186 -25.83 9.95 -13.17
CA LEU A 186 -24.43 10.33 -13.34
C LEU A 186 -23.51 9.16 -13.01
N ARG A 187 -22.49 8.95 -13.84
CA ARG A 187 -21.35 8.06 -13.58
C ARG A 187 -20.09 8.79 -14.03
N ALA A 188 -19.24 9.13 -13.07
CA ALA A 188 -18.01 9.87 -13.38
C ALA A 188 -16.86 9.39 -12.50
N ILE A 189 -15.66 9.38 -13.07
CA ILE A 189 -14.39 9.30 -12.35
C ILE A 189 -13.61 10.59 -12.59
N PHE A 190 -12.88 11.03 -11.60
CA PHE A 190 -12.07 12.24 -11.68
C PHE A 190 -10.73 12.01 -11.01
N PRO A 191 -9.72 11.59 -11.80
CA PRO A 191 -8.36 11.51 -11.35
C PRO A 191 -7.77 12.89 -11.11
N GLY A 192 -6.81 13.00 -10.20
CA GLY A 192 -6.15 14.28 -9.98
C GLY A 192 -5.07 14.22 -8.93
N ARG A 193 -4.27 15.28 -8.92
CA ARG A 193 -3.23 15.49 -7.93
C ARG A 193 -3.84 16.14 -6.69
N CYS A 194 -3.43 15.65 -5.53
CA CYS A 194 -3.84 16.14 -4.21
C CYS A 194 -2.63 16.56 -3.39
N PHE A 195 -2.85 17.45 -2.43
CA PHE A 195 -1.78 18.07 -1.66
C PHE A 195 -2.12 18.05 -0.17
N ARG A 196 -1.16 17.61 0.65
CA ARG A 196 -1.26 17.66 2.11
C ARG A 196 0.06 18.09 2.71
N ASN A 197 0.02 18.97 3.69
CA ASN A 197 1.21 19.45 4.38
C ASN A 197 1.68 18.43 5.42
N GLU A 198 2.10 17.26 4.94
CA GLU A 198 2.56 16.15 5.76
C GLU A 198 4.08 15.99 5.66
N SER A 199 4.69 15.41 6.69
CA SER A 199 6.09 15.02 6.64
C SER A 199 6.27 13.83 5.70
N THR A 200 7.24 13.95 4.79
CA THR A 200 7.52 12.91 3.80
C THR A 200 8.21 11.70 4.46
N ASP A 201 7.65 10.51 4.26
CA ASP A 201 8.23 9.23 4.66
C ASP A 201 8.08 8.17 3.55
N ALA A 202 8.26 6.89 3.85
CA ALA A 202 8.11 5.82 2.86
C ALA A 202 6.67 5.60 2.37
N CYS A 203 5.67 6.10 3.10
CA CYS A 203 4.24 5.90 2.85
C CYS A 203 3.48 7.19 2.58
N HIS A 204 4.03 8.35 2.99
CA HIS A 204 3.41 9.66 2.90
C HIS A 204 4.26 10.62 2.08
N GLU A 205 3.60 11.39 1.25
CA GLU A 205 4.20 12.45 0.43
C GLU A 205 3.25 13.64 0.43
N ASN A 206 3.80 14.84 0.39
CA ASN A 206 3.00 16.07 0.35
C ASN A 206 2.19 16.25 -0.94
N THR A 207 2.58 15.54 -1.98
CA THR A 207 1.92 15.52 -3.28
C THR A 207 1.68 14.08 -3.71
N PHE A 208 0.43 13.71 -3.94
CA PHE A 208 0.05 12.38 -4.33
C PHE A 208 -1.13 12.41 -5.32
N PHE A 209 -1.43 11.29 -5.94
CA PHE A 209 -2.51 11.18 -6.91
C PHE A 209 -3.64 10.32 -6.37
N GLN A 210 -4.86 10.79 -6.59
CA GLN A 210 -6.10 10.07 -6.30
C GLN A 210 -6.95 9.97 -7.56
N MET A 211 -7.81 8.98 -7.60
CA MET A 211 -8.97 8.91 -8.48
C MET A 211 -10.19 8.73 -7.60
N GLU A 212 -11.12 9.61 -7.71
CA GLU A 212 -12.43 9.43 -7.12
C GLU A 212 -13.43 9.02 -8.19
N GLY A 213 -14.41 8.23 -7.79
CA GLY A 213 -15.51 7.86 -8.64
C GLY A 213 -16.83 8.02 -7.91
N MET A 214 -17.85 8.43 -8.62
CA MET A 214 -19.22 8.45 -8.12
C MET A 214 -20.20 7.93 -9.14
N MET A 215 -21.24 7.29 -8.64
CA MET A 215 -22.40 6.86 -9.41
C MET A 215 -23.66 7.29 -8.70
N ILE A 216 -24.53 7.99 -9.41
CA ILE A 216 -25.81 8.48 -8.90
C ILE A 216 -26.88 8.04 -9.89
N ASP A 217 -27.89 7.35 -9.41
CA ASP A 217 -29.04 6.88 -10.18
C ASP A 217 -30.20 6.58 -9.23
N LYS A 218 -31.34 6.14 -9.76
CA LYS A 218 -32.43 5.63 -8.93
C LYS A 218 -32.03 4.29 -8.32
N ASP A 219 -32.40 4.07 -7.07
CA ASP A 219 -32.24 2.79 -6.35
C ASP A 219 -30.79 2.29 -6.23
N ILE A 220 -29.80 3.18 -6.24
CA ILE A 220 -28.40 2.80 -5.99
C ILE A 220 -28.23 2.38 -4.54
N SER A 221 -27.55 1.27 -4.33
CA SER A 221 -27.34 0.65 -3.01
C SER A 221 -25.89 0.27 -2.76
N ILE A 222 -25.59 -0.11 -1.52
CA ILE A 222 -24.27 -0.67 -1.11
C ILE A 222 -23.91 -1.90 -1.95
N SER A 223 -24.87 -2.70 -2.37
CA SER A 223 -24.63 -3.86 -3.24
C SER A 223 -24.05 -3.46 -4.60
N ASN A 224 -24.50 -2.33 -5.16
CA ASN A 224 -23.94 -1.78 -6.38
C ASN A 224 -22.50 -1.33 -6.16
N LEU A 225 -22.21 -0.63 -5.04
CA LEU A 225 -20.85 -0.23 -4.67
C LEU A 225 -19.91 -1.46 -4.60
N ILE A 226 -20.30 -2.51 -3.86
CA ILE A 226 -19.51 -3.73 -3.73
C ILE A 226 -19.24 -4.36 -5.10
N TYR A 227 -20.27 -4.47 -5.94
CA TYR A 227 -20.16 -5.04 -7.28
C TYR A 227 -19.15 -4.27 -8.15
N PHE A 228 -19.29 -2.94 -8.21
CA PHE A 228 -18.38 -2.10 -8.99
C PHE A 228 -16.94 -2.17 -8.49
N MET A 229 -16.74 -2.08 -7.17
CA MET A 229 -15.41 -2.15 -6.60
C MET A 229 -14.76 -3.52 -6.81
N LYS A 230 -15.50 -4.61 -6.62
CA LYS A 230 -14.98 -5.96 -6.86
C LYS A 230 -14.60 -6.15 -8.33
N THR A 231 -15.46 -5.75 -9.25
CA THR A 231 -15.21 -5.87 -10.69
C THR A 231 -13.97 -5.08 -11.11
N MET A 232 -13.91 -3.80 -10.74
CA MET A 232 -12.78 -2.93 -11.04
C MET A 232 -11.46 -3.51 -10.50
N LEU A 233 -11.43 -3.93 -9.25
CA LEU A 233 -10.21 -4.45 -8.62
C LEU A 233 -9.76 -5.78 -9.24
N SER A 234 -10.69 -6.66 -9.61
CA SER A 234 -10.38 -7.90 -10.29
C SER A 234 -9.74 -7.65 -11.67
N GLU A 235 -10.23 -6.66 -12.41
CA GLU A 235 -9.64 -6.25 -13.69
C GLU A 235 -8.24 -5.61 -13.52
N VAL A 236 -8.08 -4.69 -12.57
CA VAL A 236 -6.79 -4.01 -12.30
C VAL A 236 -5.70 -5.01 -11.94
N PHE A 237 -6.01 -5.97 -11.06
CA PHE A 237 -5.05 -6.96 -10.59
C PHE A 237 -5.03 -8.25 -11.42
N ARG A 238 -5.91 -8.37 -12.41
CA ARG A 238 -6.06 -9.54 -13.31
C ARG A 238 -6.19 -10.87 -12.55
N ARG A 239 -6.95 -10.84 -11.46
CA ARG A 239 -7.27 -12.01 -10.63
C ARG A 239 -8.52 -11.77 -9.80
N ASP A 240 -9.15 -12.84 -9.32
CA ASP A 240 -10.29 -12.71 -8.41
C ASP A 240 -9.84 -12.09 -7.08
N ILE A 241 -10.56 -11.07 -6.64
CA ILE A 241 -10.30 -10.30 -5.42
C ILE A 241 -11.52 -10.36 -4.52
N ASN A 242 -11.31 -10.77 -3.27
CA ASN A 242 -12.34 -10.64 -2.27
C ASN A 242 -12.29 -9.26 -1.65
N VAL A 243 -13.46 -8.64 -1.50
CA VAL A 243 -13.63 -7.33 -0.87
C VAL A 243 -14.50 -7.46 0.37
N ARG A 244 -14.26 -6.61 1.35
CA ARG A 244 -15.14 -6.43 2.51
C ARG A 244 -15.23 -4.96 2.85
N LEU A 245 -16.37 -4.55 3.42
CA LEU A 245 -16.58 -3.22 3.94
C LEU A 245 -16.51 -3.25 5.47
N ARG A 246 -15.75 -2.34 6.04
CA ARG A 246 -15.75 -2.03 7.48
C ARG A 246 -16.43 -0.68 7.68
N PRO A 247 -17.34 -0.51 8.63
CA PRO A 247 -17.89 0.80 8.94
C PRO A 247 -16.80 1.82 9.22
N GLY A 248 -16.89 2.97 8.58
CA GLY A 248 -16.01 4.12 8.76
C GLY A 248 -16.84 5.40 8.75
N TYR A 249 -16.38 6.42 9.45
CA TYR A 249 -17.07 7.71 9.47
C TYR A 249 -16.38 8.70 8.51
N PHE A 250 -17.15 9.18 7.55
CA PHE A 250 -16.76 10.27 6.66
C PHE A 250 -17.93 11.25 6.57
N PRO A 251 -17.70 12.56 6.73
CA PRO A 251 -18.79 13.55 6.75
C PRO A 251 -19.64 13.58 5.48
N PHE A 252 -19.06 13.18 4.35
CA PHE A 252 -19.66 13.21 3.02
C PHE A 252 -20.32 11.90 2.61
N THR A 253 -20.31 10.86 3.47
CA THR A 253 -20.96 9.56 3.21
C THR A 253 -21.83 9.13 4.38
N GLU A 254 -23.02 8.52 4.07
CA GLU A 254 -23.95 7.96 5.03
C GLU A 254 -24.72 6.77 4.40
N PRO A 255 -24.38 5.51 4.76
CA PRO A 255 -23.26 5.09 5.57
C PRO A 255 -21.90 5.16 4.85
N GLY A 256 -20.83 5.37 5.65
CA GLY A 256 -19.46 5.35 5.19
C GLY A 256 -18.74 4.04 5.54
N PHE A 257 -17.77 3.66 4.73
CA PHE A 257 -17.00 2.43 4.87
C PHE A 257 -15.54 2.61 4.48
N GLU A 258 -14.68 1.81 5.11
CA GLU A 258 -13.37 1.45 4.60
C GLU A 258 -13.49 0.16 3.78
N LEU A 259 -13.05 0.16 2.55
CA LEU A 259 -12.97 -1.03 1.71
C LEU A 259 -11.62 -1.70 1.90
N ASP A 260 -11.65 -2.96 2.34
CA ASP A 260 -10.49 -3.83 2.42
C ASP A 260 -10.53 -4.85 1.27
N ILE A 261 -9.34 -5.23 0.79
CA ILE A 261 -9.14 -6.32 -0.16
C ILE A 261 -8.40 -7.48 0.49
N SER A 262 -8.63 -8.70 0.00
CA SER A 262 -7.80 -9.83 0.38
C SER A 262 -6.33 -9.55 0.06
N CYS A 263 -5.43 -9.88 0.97
CA CYS A 263 -4.01 -9.56 0.83
C CYS A 263 -3.45 -10.14 -0.48
N LEU A 264 -2.86 -9.27 -1.29
CA LEU A 264 -2.34 -9.62 -2.60
C LEU A 264 -1.12 -10.55 -2.55
N ILE A 265 -0.46 -10.65 -1.39
CA ILE A 265 0.75 -11.46 -1.18
C ILE A 265 0.39 -12.86 -0.69
N CYS A 266 -0.44 -12.98 0.35
CA CYS A 266 -0.80 -14.26 0.97
C CYS A 266 -2.18 -14.79 0.57
N GLY A 267 -2.89 -14.11 -0.31
CA GLY A 267 -4.22 -14.56 -0.76
C GLY A 267 -5.31 -14.53 0.33
N GLY A 268 -5.04 -13.91 1.48
CA GLY A 268 -5.98 -13.86 2.61
C GLY A 268 -5.61 -14.75 3.81
N GLU A 269 -4.54 -15.55 3.71
CA GLU A 269 -4.11 -16.46 4.79
C GLU A 269 -3.47 -15.73 5.98
N GLY A 270 -2.92 -14.56 5.77
CA GLY A 270 -2.17 -13.78 6.75
C GLY A 270 -0.66 -13.84 6.51
N CYS A 271 -0.01 -12.66 6.53
CA CYS A 271 1.44 -12.52 6.38
C CYS A 271 1.91 -11.23 7.08
N PRO A 272 3.23 -11.02 7.24
CA PRO A 272 3.74 -9.79 7.85
C PRO A 272 3.26 -8.50 7.15
N SER A 273 3.10 -8.51 5.84
CA SER A 273 2.64 -7.33 5.06
C SER A 273 1.21 -6.92 5.38
N CYS A 274 0.32 -7.86 5.67
CA CYS A 274 -1.04 -7.59 6.12
C CYS A 274 -1.19 -7.64 7.65
N LYS A 275 -0.08 -7.65 8.39
CA LYS A 275 -0.06 -7.78 9.87
C LYS A 275 -0.84 -9.02 10.34
N ASN A 276 -0.75 -10.12 9.60
CA ASN A 276 -1.45 -11.40 9.82
C ASN A 276 -2.99 -11.31 9.78
N SER A 277 -3.55 -10.21 9.30
CA SER A 277 -5.02 -10.05 9.19
C SER A 277 -5.61 -10.75 7.97
N GLY A 278 -4.81 -11.03 6.93
CA GLY A 278 -5.26 -11.48 5.63
C GLY A 278 -5.87 -10.38 4.75
N TRP A 279 -5.98 -9.14 5.25
CA TRP A 279 -6.65 -8.02 4.58
C TRP A 279 -5.75 -6.80 4.48
N LEU A 280 -5.93 -6.03 3.41
CA LEU A 280 -5.28 -4.75 3.18
C LEU A 280 -6.36 -3.69 2.98
N GLU A 281 -6.31 -2.64 3.78
CA GLU A 281 -7.14 -1.45 3.59
C GLU A 281 -6.74 -0.77 2.28
N LEU A 282 -7.74 -0.47 1.46
CA LEU A 282 -7.50 0.12 0.13
C LEU A 282 -7.99 1.55 0.03
N CYS A 283 -9.29 1.79 0.31
CA CYS A 283 -9.87 3.09 0.11
C CYS A 283 -11.16 3.33 0.92
N PRO A 284 -11.43 4.59 1.30
CA PRO A 284 -12.73 5.02 1.79
C PRO A 284 -13.77 4.96 0.68
N CYS A 285 -15.00 4.59 1.03
CA CYS A 285 -16.13 4.58 0.13
C CYS A 285 -17.44 4.66 0.93
N GLY A 286 -18.56 4.87 0.28
CA GLY A 286 -19.86 4.88 0.94
C GLY A 286 -20.98 5.42 0.06
N MET A 287 -22.18 5.44 0.64
CA MET A 287 -23.31 6.13 0.01
C MET A 287 -23.13 7.62 0.19
N ILE A 288 -23.38 8.40 -0.86
CA ILE A 288 -23.24 9.85 -0.82
C ILE A 288 -24.25 10.43 0.18
N HIS A 289 -23.74 11.28 1.08
CA HIS A 289 -24.60 11.90 2.11
C HIS A 289 -25.70 12.75 1.45
N PRO A 290 -26.96 12.72 1.94
CA PRO A 290 -28.06 13.50 1.34
C PRO A 290 -27.79 15.02 1.24
N ASN A 291 -27.04 15.60 2.17
CA ASN A 291 -26.66 17.01 2.09
C ASN A 291 -25.74 17.28 0.89
N VAL A 292 -24.81 16.38 0.61
CA VAL A 292 -23.89 16.49 -0.54
C VAL A 292 -24.67 16.42 -1.86
N LEU A 293 -25.68 15.53 -1.96
CA LEU A 293 -26.57 15.46 -3.12
C LEU A 293 -27.35 16.78 -3.31
N ARG A 294 -27.95 17.31 -2.21
CA ARG A 294 -28.69 18.59 -2.25
C ARG A 294 -27.81 19.76 -2.68
N ASP A 295 -26.60 19.87 -2.13
CA ASP A 295 -25.64 20.89 -2.51
C ASP A 295 -25.18 20.75 -3.97
N GLY A 296 -25.16 19.54 -4.50
CA GLY A 296 -24.93 19.23 -5.90
C GLY A 296 -26.14 19.46 -6.81
N GLY A 297 -27.29 19.85 -6.25
CA GLY A 297 -28.53 20.10 -7.00
C GLY A 297 -29.31 18.84 -7.35
N ILE A 298 -29.10 17.76 -6.65
CA ILE A 298 -29.75 16.45 -6.86
C ILE A 298 -30.72 16.17 -5.70
N ASP A 299 -31.95 15.77 -6.01
CA ASP A 299 -32.96 15.43 -5.02
C ASP A 299 -32.65 14.06 -4.38
N PRO A 300 -32.31 13.99 -3.06
CA PRO A 300 -31.99 12.73 -2.39
C PRO A 300 -33.22 11.84 -2.13
N GLU A 301 -34.43 12.35 -2.31
CA GLU A 301 -35.64 11.53 -2.22
C GLU A 301 -35.90 10.73 -3.52
N GLU A 302 -35.35 11.20 -4.64
CA GLU A 302 -35.47 10.55 -5.95
C GLU A 302 -34.24 9.75 -6.34
N TYR A 303 -33.05 10.22 -5.96
CA TYR A 303 -31.76 9.64 -6.36
C TYR A 303 -30.91 9.28 -5.16
N THR A 304 -30.23 8.17 -5.29
CA THR A 304 -29.18 7.74 -4.37
C THR A 304 -27.87 7.55 -5.13
N GLY A 305 -26.77 7.49 -4.44
CA GLY A 305 -25.48 7.29 -5.11
C GLY A 305 -24.42 6.78 -4.14
N PHE A 306 -23.36 6.27 -4.71
CA PHE A 306 -22.14 5.95 -3.97
C PHE A 306 -20.95 6.73 -4.52
N ALA A 307 -19.94 6.92 -3.65
CA ALA A 307 -18.63 7.43 -4.03
C ALA A 307 -17.52 6.60 -3.38
N PHE A 308 -16.34 6.64 -3.99
CA PHE A 308 -15.12 6.01 -3.48
C PHE A 308 -13.90 6.83 -3.85
N GLY A 309 -12.90 6.89 -2.95
CA GLY A 309 -11.66 7.64 -3.17
C GLY A 309 -10.46 6.70 -3.22
N LEU A 310 -9.91 6.43 -4.40
CA LEU A 310 -8.81 5.50 -4.61
C LEU A 310 -7.48 6.24 -4.74
N GLY A 311 -6.51 5.95 -3.87
CA GLY A 311 -5.16 6.49 -3.97
C GLY A 311 -4.39 5.87 -5.15
N LEU A 312 -4.25 6.59 -6.27
CA LEU A 312 -3.53 6.12 -7.46
C LEU A 312 -2.06 5.82 -7.17
N THR A 313 -1.41 6.69 -6.40
CA THR A 313 0.00 6.49 -6.00
C THR A 313 0.15 5.19 -5.21
N ARG A 314 -0.73 4.94 -4.21
CA ARG A 314 -0.72 3.70 -3.43
C ARG A 314 -1.02 2.47 -4.28
N LEU A 315 -1.98 2.58 -5.19
CA LEU A 315 -2.32 1.50 -6.11
C LEU A 315 -1.16 1.15 -7.04
N ALA A 316 -0.45 2.16 -7.56
CA ALA A 316 0.75 1.96 -8.36
C ALA A 316 1.87 1.27 -7.56
N MET A 317 2.09 1.69 -6.30
CA MET A 317 3.03 1.01 -5.41
C MET A 317 2.67 -0.46 -5.22
N MET A 318 1.40 -0.78 -4.98
CA MET A 318 0.93 -2.15 -4.80
C MET A 318 1.05 -2.98 -6.08
N LYS A 319 0.67 -2.43 -7.23
CA LYS A 319 0.69 -3.11 -8.53
C LYS A 319 2.11 -3.45 -8.97
N TYR A 320 3.05 -2.55 -8.75
CA TYR A 320 4.44 -2.67 -9.20
C TYR A 320 5.42 -3.10 -8.10
N GLY A 321 4.96 -3.31 -6.87
CA GLY A 321 5.81 -3.71 -5.75
C GLY A 321 6.79 -2.63 -5.28
N VAL A 322 6.48 -1.35 -5.49
CA VAL A 322 7.28 -0.21 -5.03
C VAL A 322 7.11 -0.07 -3.51
N LYS A 323 8.21 -0.04 -2.78
CA LYS A 323 8.19 -0.05 -1.31
C LYS A 323 8.25 1.34 -0.68
N ASP A 324 8.69 2.33 -1.45
CA ASP A 324 8.89 3.70 -0.98
C ASP A 324 8.24 4.67 -1.98
N ILE A 325 7.30 5.49 -1.49
CA ILE A 325 6.55 6.44 -2.32
C ILE A 325 7.46 7.46 -2.99
N ARG A 326 8.59 7.81 -2.34
CA ARG A 326 9.57 8.77 -2.84
C ARG A 326 10.23 8.34 -4.13
N ASP A 327 10.30 7.03 -4.40
CA ASP A 327 10.82 6.49 -5.66
C ASP A 327 9.98 6.92 -6.87
N LEU A 328 8.68 7.13 -6.67
CA LEU A 328 7.77 7.60 -7.72
C LEU A 328 7.92 9.10 -8.01
N ASN A 329 8.25 9.91 -6.99
CA ASN A 329 8.34 11.37 -7.12
C ASN A 329 9.79 11.89 -7.27
N SER A 330 10.80 11.03 -7.08
CA SER A 330 12.22 11.42 -7.07
C SER A 330 12.76 11.92 -8.42
N GLY A 331 12.07 11.68 -9.53
CA GLY A 331 12.58 11.97 -10.88
C GLY A 331 13.77 11.08 -11.28
N ASN A 332 14.05 10.01 -10.56
CA ASN A 332 15.13 9.08 -10.86
C ASN A 332 14.80 8.27 -12.13
N LEU A 333 15.34 8.71 -13.26
CA LEU A 333 15.09 8.08 -14.56
C LEU A 333 15.52 6.61 -14.60
N LYS A 334 16.53 6.21 -13.83
CA LYS A 334 16.96 4.81 -13.76
C LYS A 334 15.91 3.93 -13.08
N SER A 335 15.28 4.41 -12.01
CA SER A 335 14.15 3.74 -11.37
C SER A 335 12.93 3.72 -12.29
N LEU A 336 12.58 4.86 -12.88
CA LEU A 336 11.41 4.99 -13.75
C LEU A 336 11.54 4.17 -15.04
N SER A 337 12.76 3.96 -15.56
CA SER A 337 12.99 3.14 -16.76
C SER A 337 12.66 1.66 -16.58
N GLN A 338 12.46 1.18 -15.35
CA GLN A 338 12.01 -0.19 -15.07
C GLN A 338 10.55 -0.43 -15.46
N PHE A 339 9.76 0.63 -15.61
CA PHE A 339 8.34 0.59 -15.98
C PHE A 339 8.10 0.77 -17.49
N GLU A 340 9.17 0.78 -18.29
CA GLU A 340 9.03 0.81 -19.76
C GLU A 340 8.27 -0.44 -20.23
N SER A 341 7.09 -0.25 -20.80
CA SER A 341 6.36 -1.32 -21.48
C SER A 341 7.10 -1.69 -22.79
N ASN A 342 7.41 -2.96 -22.96
CA ASN A 342 7.99 -3.51 -24.20
C ASN A 342 7.04 -3.40 -25.37
#